data_8933fb09d0280f5d12000629c175fd1a
#
_entry.id   8933fb09d0280f5d12000629c175fd1a
#
_cell.length_a   1.000
_cell.length_b   1.000
_cell.length_c   1.000
_cell.angle_alpha   90.00
_cell.angle_beta   90.00
_cell.angle_gamma   90.00
#
_symmetry.space_group_name_H-M   'P 1'
#
loop_
_entity.id
_entity.type
_entity.pdbx_description
1 polymer ?
#
loop_
_entity_poly.entity_id
_entity_poly.type
_entity_poly.pdbx_seq_one_letter_code
_entity_poly.pdbx_strand_id
1 'polypeptide(L)'
;MNGIKGLIALAFGTLSLGVAEFVMMGLLPYIAKDFDVSVATAGHAISAYAFGVMVGALALAFLHKFKLKHIVIALVVVQLVGIVATSFANSFNILLLTRFISGLPHGCFFGVGASVAQRIATNGKGNSAVAIMVAGMTVANVFGVPLGTALAHSVSWRVVFYLLFFWGLIVLFSVIKWLPDTGKIPPTTFKTQFKFLKTVAPWLVLLATFFGNGGMFCVLSYVSPMLTQFGSLPLSYVSAVMVGIGLSMVFGNLISGHLADKLRSGKVFMYFHIMGVVTMILMAAIGFITPIGVVLACLIGLCLFAVGTPQQVSILHTAIGGPLIGSAMIQVAFNFGNMLGALIGGVPFTFNLNLGMVAIFGALLGILGVVCAYLYQKKYELKCVEIYKQQQLQTSSN
;
A
#
# COMPACT_ATOMS: atom_id res chain seq x y z
N MET A 1 -17.50 -16.55 19.29
CA MET A 1 -18.18 -16.14 18.04
C MET A 1 -18.05 -14.64 17.72
N ASN A 2 -18.05 -13.73 18.70
CA ASN A 2 -17.98 -12.27 18.40
C ASN A 2 -16.65 -11.79 17.85
N GLY A 3 -15.51 -12.42 18.20
CA GLY A 3 -14.20 -12.03 17.72
C GLY A 3 -14.03 -12.22 16.20
N ILE A 4 -14.43 -13.37 15.64
CA ILE A 4 -14.27 -13.65 14.21
C ILE A 4 -15.12 -12.71 13.33
N LYS A 5 -16.34 -12.36 13.77
CA LYS A 5 -17.18 -11.39 13.04
C LYS A 5 -16.53 -10.01 12.99
N GLY A 6 -15.90 -9.56 14.09
CA GLY A 6 -15.14 -8.32 14.13
C GLY A 6 -13.94 -8.33 13.17
N LEU A 7 -13.21 -9.45 13.08
CA LEU A 7 -12.11 -9.62 12.13
C LEU A 7 -12.58 -9.58 10.68
N ILE A 8 -13.72 -10.21 10.37
CA ILE A 8 -14.35 -10.15 9.04
C ILE A 8 -14.75 -8.70 8.69
N ALA A 9 -15.32 -7.94 9.63
CA ALA A 9 -15.64 -6.53 9.40
C ALA A 9 -14.39 -5.69 9.07
N LEU A 10 -13.29 -5.94 9.77
CA LEU A 10 -12.00 -5.28 9.47
C LEU A 10 -11.44 -5.72 8.10
N ALA A 11 -11.55 -7.00 7.75
CA ALA A 11 -11.15 -7.51 6.43
C ALA A 11 -11.98 -6.89 5.29
N PHE A 12 -13.27 -6.69 5.49
CA PHE A 12 -14.13 -5.97 4.54
C PHE A 12 -13.66 -4.52 4.34
N GLY A 13 -13.22 -3.86 5.43
CA GLY A 13 -12.63 -2.53 5.38
C GLY A 13 -11.34 -2.48 4.57
N THR A 14 -10.40 -3.39 4.83
CA THR A 14 -9.12 -3.45 4.08
C THR A 14 -9.33 -3.84 2.61
N LEU A 15 -10.34 -4.65 2.29
CA LEU A 15 -10.76 -4.91 0.91
C LEU A 15 -11.20 -3.61 0.23
N SER A 16 -12.07 -2.83 0.88
CA SER A 16 -12.54 -1.55 0.34
C SER A 16 -11.39 -0.57 0.08
N LEU A 17 -10.46 -0.47 1.03
CA LEU A 17 -9.26 0.39 0.91
C LEU A 17 -8.34 -0.07 -0.22
N GLY A 18 -8.11 -1.39 -0.32
CA GLY A 18 -7.27 -1.96 -1.36
C GLY A 18 -7.81 -1.73 -2.77
N VAL A 19 -9.12 -1.95 -2.98
CA VAL A 19 -9.75 -1.63 -4.28
C VAL A 19 -9.63 -0.14 -4.57
N ALA A 20 -9.95 0.73 -3.59
CA ALA A 20 -9.88 2.18 -3.78
C ALA A 20 -8.47 2.67 -4.16
N GLU A 21 -7.41 2.05 -3.63
CA GLU A 21 -6.02 2.40 -3.96
C GLU A 21 -5.62 1.89 -5.34
N PHE A 22 -5.70 0.57 -5.56
CA PHE A 22 -5.03 -0.09 -6.68
C PHE A 22 -5.84 -0.11 -7.97
N VAL A 23 -7.17 0.03 -7.91
CA VAL A 23 -8.00 0.00 -9.14
C VAL A 23 -7.64 1.13 -10.11
N MET A 24 -7.17 2.27 -9.59
CA MET A 24 -6.76 3.41 -10.41
C MET A 24 -5.70 3.07 -11.46
N MET A 25 -4.82 2.11 -11.19
CA MET A 25 -3.79 1.66 -12.15
C MET A 25 -4.42 1.11 -13.45
N GLY A 26 -5.58 0.46 -13.34
CA GLY A 26 -6.36 -0.04 -14.48
C GLY A 26 -7.27 1.03 -15.11
N LEU A 27 -7.61 2.07 -14.35
CA LEU A 27 -8.61 3.07 -14.74
C LEU A 27 -8.03 4.29 -15.46
N LEU A 28 -6.71 4.51 -15.44
CA LEU A 28 -6.09 5.73 -15.96
C LEU A 28 -6.53 6.10 -17.39
N PRO A 29 -6.57 5.19 -18.37
CA PRO A 29 -6.97 5.55 -19.74
C PRO A 29 -8.41 6.06 -19.82
N TYR A 30 -9.31 5.49 -19.00
CA TYR A 30 -10.73 5.88 -18.98
C TYR A 30 -10.95 7.24 -18.34
N ILE A 31 -10.19 7.54 -17.25
CA ILE A 31 -10.22 8.82 -16.56
C ILE A 31 -9.62 9.90 -17.46
N ALA A 32 -8.48 9.63 -18.10
CA ALA A 32 -7.85 10.56 -19.03
C ALA A 32 -8.81 10.97 -20.15
N LYS A 33 -9.52 10.00 -20.73
CA LYS A 33 -10.51 10.24 -21.78
C LYS A 33 -11.74 11.02 -21.28
N ASP A 34 -12.23 10.70 -20.08
CA ASP A 34 -13.48 11.29 -19.55
C ASP A 34 -13.33 12.77 -19.16
N PHE A 35 -12.14 13.15 -18.65
CA PHE A 35 -11.82 14.52 -18.26
C PHE A 35 -11.02 15.31 -19.31
N ASP A 36 -10.78 14.71 -20.49
CA ASP A 36 -9.97 15.30 -21.55
C ASP A 36 -8.59 15.80 -21.06
N VAL A 37 -7.91 14.93 -20.30
CA VAL A 37 -6.57 15.21 -19.74
C VAL A 37 -5.57 14.15 -20.22
N SER A 38 -4.28 14.48 -20.14
CA SER A 38 -3.24 13.50 -20.46
C SER A 38 -3.25 12.34 -19.44
N VAL A 39 -2.71 11.19 -19.84
CA VAL A 39 -2.51 10.02 -18.94
C VAL A 39 -1.61 10.39 -17.76
N ALA A 40 -0.60 11.25 -17.98
CA ALA A 40 0.24 11.78 -16.91
C ALA A 40 -0.58 12.57 -15.88
N THR A 41 -1.44 13.48 -16.37
CA THR A 41 -2.34 14.26 -15.51
C THR A 41 -3.29 13.34 -14.74
N ALA A 42 -3.88 12.34 -15.42
CA ALA A 42 -4.75 11.35 -14.76
C ALA A 42 -4.03 10.59 -13.63
N GLY A 43 -2.74 10.32 -13.77
CA GLY A 43 -1.88 9.72 -12.74
C GLY A 43 -1.81 10.51 -11.43
N HIS A 44 -2.05 11.83 -11.47
CA HIS A 44 -2.12 12.65 -10.24
C HIS A 44 -3.26 12.19 -9.30
N ALA A 45 -4.29 11.51 -9.81
CA ALA A 45 -5.34 10.94 -8.97
C ALA A 45 -4.83 9.79 -8.07
N ILE A 46 -3.79 9.06 -8.50
CA ILE A 46 -3.07 8.07 -7.68
C ILE A 46 -2.26 8.80 -6.60
N SER A 47 -1.51 9.83 -7.00
CA SER A 47 -0.68 10.63 -6.09
C SER A 47 -1.53 11.34 -5.02
N ALA A 48 -2.70 11.87 -5.39
CA ALA A 48 -3.62 12.53 -4.47
C ALA A 48 -4.13 11.56 -3.39
N TYR A 49 -4.47 10.33 -3.77
CA TYR A 49 -4.87 9.29 -2.80
C TYR A 49 -3.71 8.93 -1.87
N ALA A 50 -2.53 8.65 -2.41
CA ALA A 50 -1.35 8.32 -1.62
C ALA A 50 -0.96 9.45 -0.65
N PHE A 51 -1.10 10.72 -1.07
CA PHE A 51 -0.93 11.88 -0.20
C PHE A 51 -1.95 11.88 0.94
N GLY A 52 -3.22 11.56 0.64
CA GLY A 52 -4.26 11.38 1.66
C GLY A 52 -3.89 10.30 2.69
N VAL A 53 -3.41 9.15 2.22
CA VAL A 53 -2.97 8.04 3.10
C VAL A 53 -1.84 8.48 4.03
N MET A 54 -0.87 9.21 3.50
CA MET A 54 0.27 9.74 4.26
C MET A 54 -0.20 10.69 5.37
N VAL A 55 -1.04 11.68 5.02
CA VAL A 55 -1.61 12.64 5.99
C VAL A 55 -2.46 11.92 7.03
N GLY A 56 -3.28 10.98 6.60
CA GLY A 56 -4.11 10.15 7.48
C GLY A 56 -3.29 9.34 8.47
N ALA A 57 -2.20 8.69 8.04
CA ALA A 57 -1.34 7.92 8.91
C ALA A 57 -0.75 8.77 10.05
N LEU A 58 -0.37 10.02 9.77
CA LEU A 58 0.12 10.96 10.79
C LEU A 58 -0.98 11.38 11.77
N ALA A 59 -2.24 11.46 11.32
CA ALA A 59 -3.37 11.81 12.17
C ALA A 59 -3.61 10.78 13.29
N LEU A 60 -3.15 9.53 13.13
CA LEU A 60 -3.24 8.48 14.16
C LEU A 60 -2.67 8.94 15.52
N ALA A 61 -1.62 9.75 15.52
CA ALA A 61 -1.00 10.29 16.73
C ALA A 61 -1.96 11.12 17.60
N PHE A 62 -3.02 11.70 17.02
CA PHE A 62 -3.99 12.54 17.71
C PHE A 62 -5.28 11.81 18.12
N LEU A 63 -5.48 10.58 17.63
CA LEU A 63 -6.72 9.82 17.82
C LEU A 63 -6.78 9.03 19.13
N HIS A 64 -5.72 9.01 19.93
CA HIS A 64 -5.62 8.24 21.19
C HIS A 64 -6.71 8.59 22.23
N LYS A 65 -7.34 9.76 22.12
CA LYS A 65 -8.41 10.22 23.04
C LYS A 65 -9.72 9.45 22.83
N PHE A 66 -9.93 8.88 21.67
CA PHE A 66 -11.20 8.24 21.28
C PHE A 66 -11.13 6.72 21.44
N LYS A 67 -12.30 6.08 21.57
CA LYS A 67 -12.42 4.62 21.55
C LYS A 67 -12.13 4.08 20.15
N LEU A 68 -11.41 2.96 20.07
CA LEU A 68 -10.98 2.37 18.80
C LEU A 68 -12.15 2.10 17.84
N LYS A 69 -13.27 1.59 18.35
CA LYS A 69 -14.49 1.34 17.55
C LYS A 69 -15.02 2.62 16.91
N HIS A 70 -15.07 3.73 17.64
CA HIS A 70 -15.54 5.02 17.10
C HIS A 70 -14.59 5.57 16.04
N ILE A 71 -13.27 5.37 16.23
CA ILE A 71 -12.27 5.74 15.21
C ILE A 71 -12.51 4.95 13.94
N VAL A 72 -12.66 3.62 14.01
CA VAL A 72 -12.91 2.77 12.82
C VAL A 72 -14.19 3.20 12.10
N ILE A 73 -15.29 3.46 12.84
CA ILE A 73 -16.56 3.96 12.26
C ILE A 73 -16.32 5.28 11.52
N ALA A 74 -15.65 6.25 12.17
CA ALA A 74 -15.36 7.55 11.55
C ALA A 74 -14.51 7.42 10.29
N LEU A 75 -13.50 6.55 10.30
CA LEU A 75 -12.65 6.28 9.14
C LEU A 75 -13.46 5.69 7.97
N VAL A 76 -14.37 4.74 8.23
CA VAL A 76 -15.25 4.17 7.21
C VAL A 76 -16.21 5.23 6.66
N VAL A 77 -16.75 6.11 7.50
CA VAL A 77 -17.62 7.21 7.05
C VAL A 77 -16.86 8.18 6.15
N VAL A 78 -15.64 8.59 6.54
CA VAL A 78 -14.81 9.49 5.70
C VAL A 78 -14.47 8.82 4.37
N GLN A 79 -14.17 7.51 4.38
CA GLN A 79 -13.95 6.74 3.15
C GLN A 79 -15.17 6.75 2.24
N LEU A 80 -16.37 6.49 2.80
CA LEU A 80 -17.63 6.51 2.05
C LEU A 80 -17.89 7.87 1.41
N VAL A 81 -17.68 8.96 2.15
CA VAL A 81 -17.82 10.34 1.62
C VAL A 81 -16.86 10.54 0.46
N GLY A 82 -15.59 10.16 0.61
CA GLY A 82 -14.60 10.29 -0.45
C GLY A 82 -14.92 9.44 -1.69
N ILE A 83 -15.39 8.19 -1.50
CA ILE A 83 -15.74 7.27 -2.60
C ILE A 83 -16.96 7.81 -3.37
N VAL A 84 -18.04 8.17 -2.67
CA VAL A 84 -19.24 8.67 -3.34
C VAL A 84 -18.96 10.00 -4.04
N ALA A 85 -18.21 10.89 -3.42
CA ALA A 85 -17.80 12.14 -4.05
C ALA A 85 -16.92 11.92 -5.29
N THR A 86 -16.07 10.88 -5.29
CA THR A 86 -15.27 10.47 -6.45
C THR A 86 -16.18 10.05 -7.62
N SER A 87 -17.25 9.30 -7.37
CA SER A 87 -18.15 8.85 -8.43
C SER A 87 -18.95 9.99 -9.09
N PHE A 88 -19.17 11.08 -8.35
CA PHE A 88 -19.87 12.29 -8.84
C PHE A 88 -18.91 13.40 -9.30
N ALA A 89 -17.61 13.18 -9.33
CA ALA A 89 -16.66 14.20 -9.77
C ALA A 89 -16.96 14.66 -11.21
N ASN A 90 -17.22 15.94 -11.38
CA ASN A 90 -17.54 16.58 -12.66
C ASN A 90 -16.35 17.37 -13.25
N SER A 91 -15.26 17.48 -12.50
CA SER A 91 -14.00 18.06 -12.95
C SER A 91 -12.81 17.28 -12.38
N PHE A 92 -11.68 17.35 -13.07
CA PHE A 92 -10.47 16.67 -12.63
C PHE A 92 -9.98 17.15 -11.26
N ASN A 93 -10.08 18.45 -10.97
CA ASN A 93 -9.70 19.00 -9.66
C ASN A 93 -10.58 18.45 -8.51
N ILE A 94 -11.88 18.29 -8.75
CA ILE A 94 -12.78 17.65 -7.79
C ILE A 94 -12.38 16.17 -7.61
N LEU A 95 -12.04 15.47 -8.69
CA LEU A 95 -11.53 14.10 -8.60
C LEU A 95 -10.28 14.03 -7.69
N LEU A 96 -9.30 14.93 -7.86
CA LEU A 96 -8.10 14.97 -7.01
C LEU A 96 -8.45 15.17 -5.54
N LEU A 97 -9.33 16.13 -5.23
CA LEU A 97 -9.77 16.41 -3.87
C LEU A 97 -10.47 15.20 -3.24
N THR A 98 -11.38 14.57 -3.98
CA THR A 98 -12.13 13.41 -3.48
C THR A 98 -11.24 12.18 -3.31
N ARG A 99 -10.24 12.01 -4.17
CA ARG A 99 -9.20 10.98 -4.03
C ARG A 99 -8.36 11.19 -2.76
N PHE A 100 -7.94 12.43 -2.50
CA PHE A 100 -7.25 12.78 -1.26
C PHE A 100 -8.10 12.44 -0.03
N ILE A 101 -9.38 12.83 -0.01
CA ILE A 101 -10.30 12.53 1.09
C ILE A 101 -10.46 11.00 1.27
N SER A 102 -10.60 10.25 0.16
CA SER A 102 -10.71 8.79 0.21
C SER A 102 -9.45 8.11 0.76
N GLY A 103 -8.28 8.72 0.59
CA GLY A 103 -7.00 8.23 1.08
C GLY A 103 -6.81 8.42 2.59
N LEU A 104 -7.35 9.49 3.19
CA LEU A 104 -7.16 9.82 4.61
C LEU A 104 -7.45 8.65 5.56
N PRO A 105 -8.57 7.91 5.43
CA PRO A 105 -8.88 6.79 6.31
C PRO A 105 -7.88 5.64 6.23
N HIS A 106 -7.33 5.40 5.04
CA HIS A 106 -6.47 4.25 4.77
C HIS A 106 -5.25 4.22 5.71
N GLY A 107 -4.54 5.34 5.83
CA GLY A 107 -3.33 5.42 6.66
C GLY A 107 -3.58 5.11 8.13
N CYS A 108 -4.72 5.55 8.69
CA CYS A 108 -5.12 5.27 10.06
C CYS A 108 -5.69 3.86 10.23
N PHE A 109 -6.45 3.37 9.25
CA PHE A 109 -7.25 2.14 9.38
C PHE A 109 -6.38 0.92 9.68
N PHE A 110 -5.21 0.80 9.04
CA PHE A 110 -4.30 -0.32 9.29
C PHE A 110 -3.77 -0.33 10.72
N GLY A 111 -3.37 0.83 11.26
CA GLY A 111 -2.87 0.94 12.64
C GLY A 111 -3.94 0.66 13.68
N VAL A 112 -5.10 1.31 13.54
CA VAL A 112 -6.25 1.14 14.45
C VAL A 112 -6.84 -0.26 14.33
N GLY A 113 -7.04 -0.75 13.11
CA GLY A 113 -7.59 -2.07 12.84
C GLY A 113 -6.70 -3.20 13.37
N ALA A 114 -5.38 -3.10 13.20
CA ALA A 114 -4.44 -4.07 13.77
C ALA A 114 -4.51 -4.09 15.30
N SER A 115 -4.61 -2.91 15.95
CA SER A 115 -4.78 -2.82 17.40
C SER A 115 -6.08 -3.46 17.86
N VAL A 116 -7.18 -3.25 17.13
CA VAL A 116 -8.46 -3.91 17.42
C VAL A 116 -8.37 -5.41 17.18
N ALA A 117 -7.81 -5.84 16.05
CA ALA A 117 -7.66 -7.25 15.70
C ALA A 117 -6.91 -8.03 16.78
N GLN A 118 -5.79 -7.47 17.29
CA GLN A 118 -5.03 -8.07 18.38
C GLN A 118 -5.83 -8.19 19.68
N ARG A 119 -6.65 -7.19 20.02
CA ARG A 119 -7.46 -7.19 21.25
C ARG A 119 -8.66 -8.14 21.22
N ILE A 120 -9.22 -8.38 20.04
CA ILE A 120 -10.35 -9.34 19.88
C ILE A 120 -9.88 -10.75 19.56
N ALA A 121 -8.57 -10.95 19.37
CA ALA A 121 -7.99 -12.26 19.17
C ALA A 121 -8.15 -13.15 20.41
N THR A 122 -8.46 -14.42 20.17
CA THR A 122 -8.56 -15.45 21.22
C THR A 122 -7.29 -16.28 21.28
N ASN A 123 -6.99 -16.83 22.47
CA ASN A 123 -5.89 -17.80 22.67
C ASN A 123 -4.50 -17.33 22.23
N GLY A 124 -4.16 -16.04 22.42
CA GLY A 124 -2.85 -15.50 22.05
C GLY A 124 -2.57 -15.37 20.54
N LYS A 125 -3.58 -15.59 19.67
CA LYS A 125 -3.44 -15.57 18.20
C LYS A 125 -3.54 -14.15 17.59
N GLY A 126 -2.96 -13.14 18.22
CA GLY A 126 -3.01 -11.74 17.77
C GLY A 126 -2.48 -11.55 16.34
N ASN A 127 -1.36 -12.19 15.99
CA ASN A 127 -0.79 -12.10 14.65
C ASN A 127 -1.71 -12.71 13.57
N SER A 128 -2.35 -13.85 13.87
CA SER A 128 -3.32 -14.47 12.97
C SER A 128 -4.55 -13.57 12.76
N ALA A 129 -4.99 -12.87 13.81
CA ALA A 129 -6.11 -11.94 13.72
C ALA A 129 -5.79 -10.74 12.80
N VAL A 130 -4.58 -10.18 12.91
CA VAL A 130 -4.09 -9.13 11.99
C VAL A 130 -3.99 -9.67 10.56
N ALA A 131 -3.51 -10.90 10.37
CA ALA A 131 -3.44 -11.51 9.05
C ALA A 131 -4.82 -11.67 8.40
N ILE A 132 -5.87 -12.05 9.16
CA ILE A 132 -7.25 -12.09 8.66
C ILE A 132 -7.71 -10.69 8.21
N MET A 133 -7.43 -9.65 9.00
CA MET A 133 -7.75 -8.29 8.62
C MET A 133 -7.06 -7.90 7.30
N VAL A 134 -5.76 -8.17 7.17
CA VAL A 134 -4.97 -7.81 5.97
C VAL A 134 -5.35 -8.64 4.75
N ALA A 135 -5.91 -9.85 4.93
CA ALA A 135 -6.37 -10.70 3.83
C ALA A 135 -7.40 -10.01 2.91
N GLY A 136 -8.16 -9.02 3.43
CA GLY A 136 -9.03 -8.19 2.60
C GLY A 136 -8.30 -7.46 1.49
N MET A 137 -7.10 -6.92 1.76
CA MET A 137 -6.24 -6.29 0.75
C MET A 137 -5.81 -7.29 -0.34
N THR A 138 -5.51 -8.52 0.06
CA THR A 138 -5.18 -9.60 -0.87
C THR A 138 -6.35 -9.89 -1.82
N VAL A 139 -7.56 -10.02 -1.27
CA VAL A 139 -8.79 -10.23 -2.06
C VAL A 139 -9.04 -9.04 -2.99
N ALA A 140 -8.79 -7.80 -2.53
CA ALA A 140 -8.89 -6.60 -3.36
C ALA A 140 -8.00 -6.69 -4.60
N ASN A 141 -6.73 -7.07 -4.43
CA ASN A 141 -5.78 -7.14 -5.54
C ASN A 141 -6.09 -8.27 -6.53
N VAL A 142 -6.55 -9.43 -6.06
CA VAL A 142 -6.83 -10.59 -6.92
C VAL A 142 -8.16 -10.46 -7.66
N PHE A 143 -9.18 -9.90 -7.02
CA PHE A 143 -10.53 -9.85 -7.56
C PHE A 143 -11.05 -8.44 -7.76
N GLY A 144 -10.91 -7.56 -6.76
CA GLY A 144 -11.50 -6.22 -6.76
C GLY A 144 -10.93 -5.32 -7.86
N VAL A 145 -9.60 -5.28 -8.00
CA VAL A 145 -8.92 -4.46 -9.00
C VAL A 145 -9.20 -4.96 -10.43
N PRO A 146 -9.08 -6.26 -10.75
CA PRO A 146 -9.43 -6.77 -12.07
C PRO A 146 -10.90 -6.56 -12.44
N LEU A 147 -11.82 -6.85 -11.50
CA LEU A 147 -13.25 -6.63 -11.74
C LEU A 147 -13.57 -5.15 -11.97
N GLY A 148 -12.97 -4.26 -11.17
CA GLY A 148 -13.10 -2.82 -11.36
C GLY A 148 -12.56 -2.37 -12.72
N THR A 149 -11.41 -2.89 -13.16
CA THR A 149 -10.84 -2.60 -14.47
C THR A 149 -11.74 -3.10 -15.61
N ALA A 150 -12.31 -4.31 -15.48
CA ALA A 150 -13.27 -4.85 -16.44
C ALA A 150 -14.55 -4.02 -16.53
N LEU A 151 -15.10 -3.59 -15.40
CA LEU A 151 -16.28 -2.72 -15.34
C LEU A 151 -16.01 -1.34 -15.96
N ALA A 152 -14.83 -0.79 -15.74
CA ALA A 152 -14.45 0.49 -16.36
C ALA A 152 -14.35 0.36 -17.89
N HIS A 153 -13.88 -0.79 -18.38
CA HIS A 153 -13.81 -1.07 -19.82
C HIS A 153 -15.20 -1.25 -20.44
N SER A 154 -16.09 -1.99 -19.80
CA SER A 154 -17.39 -2.40 -20.38
C SER A 154 -18.51 -1.39 -20.15
N VAL A 155 -18.46 -0.62 -19.06
CA VAL A 155 -19.54 0.30 -18.66
C VAL A 155 -19.01 1.71 -18.41
N SER A 156 -18.35 1.93 -17.24
CA SER A 156 -17.76 3.21 -16.85
C SER A 156 -16.90 3.04 -15.60
N TRP A 157 -15.84 3.84 -15.50
CA TRP A 157 -15.02 3.90 -14.29
C TRP A 157 -15.81 4.37 -13.06
N ARG A 158 -16.84 5.20 -13.24
CA ARG A 158 -17.71 5.68 -12.13
C ARG A 158 -18.49 4.55 -11.48
N VAL A 159 -18.92 3.54 -12.24
CA VAL A 159 -19.64 2.37 -11.71
C VAL A 159 -18.81 1.61 -10.69
N VAL A 160 -17.50 1.58 -10.85
CA VAL A 160 -16.58 0.96 -9.88
C VAL A 160 -16.72 1.64 -8.52
N PHE A 161 -16.75 2.97 -8.48
CA PHE A 161 -16.88 3.74 -7.23
C PHE A 161 -18.29 3.68 -6.65
N TYR A 162 -19.35 3.58 -7.48
CA TYR A 162 -20.70 3.30 -6.99
C TYR A 162 -20.77 1.92 -6.28
N LEU A 163 -20.24 0.87 -6.89
CA LEU A 163 -20.21 -0.46 -6.27
C LEU A 163 -19.36 -0.46 -5.00
N LEU A 164 -18.23 0.23 -5.01
CA LEU A 164 -17.37 0.37 -3.85
C LEU A 164 -18.07 1.14 -2.71
N PHE A 165 -18.91 2.13 -3.02
CA PHE A 165 -19.75 2.82 -2.05
C PHE A 165 -20.76 1.86 -1.39
N PHE A 166 -21.50 1.08 -2.18
CA PHE A 166 -22.43 0.08 -1.63
C PHE A 166 -21.70 -0.97 -0.77
N TRP A 167 -20.52 -1.41 -1.23
CA TRP A 167 -19.67 -2.26 -0.40
C TRP A 167 -19.27 -1.57 0.91
N GLY A 168 -18.91 -0.31 0.88
CA GLY A 168 -18.58 0.50 2.05
C GLY A 168 -19.74 0.65 3.05
N LEU A 169 -20.99 0.67 2.58
CA LEU A 169 -22.17 0.61 3.47
C LEU A 169 -22.25 -0.73 4.21
N ILE A 170 -21.93 -1.85 3.53
CA ILE A 170 -21.81 -3.18 4.16
C ILE A 170 -20.69 -3.18 5.20
N VAL A 171 -19.55 -2.55 4.90
CA VAL A 171 -18.44 -2.38 5.84
C VAL A 171 -18.90 -1.59 7.07
N LEU A 172 -19.56 -0.46 6.87
CA LEU A 172 -20.06 0.40 7.96
C LEU A 172 -21.02 -0.36 8.87
N PHE A 173 -22.00 -1.03 8.28
CA PHE A 173 -22.95 -1.86 9.03
C PHE A 173 -22.24 -2.97 9.81
N SER A 174 -21.31 -3.67 9.19
CA SER A 174 -20.53 -4.74 9.81
C SER A 174 -19.70 -4.24 10.98
N VAL A 175 -19.02 -3.10 10.84
CA VAL A 175 -18.24 -2.47 11.91
C VAL A 175 -19.12 -2.05 13.06
N ILE A 176 -20.26 -1.40 12.81
CA ILE A 176 -21.19 -0.99 13.86
C ILE A 176 -21.70 -2.20 14.64
N LYS A 177 -22.13 -3.27 13.94
CA LYS A 177 -22.80 -4.42 14.53
C LYS A 177 -21.84 -5.45 15.12
N TRP A 178 -20.70 -5.71 14.47
CA TRP A 178 -19.83 -6.84 14.81
C TRP A 178 -18.57 -6.45 15.56
N LEU A 179 -18.09 -5.19 15.44
CA LEU A 179 -16.89 -4.78 16.12
C LEU A 179 -17.20 -4.49 17.59
N PRO A 180 -16.57 -5.22 18.56
CA PRO A 180 -16.74 -4.93 19.97
C PRO A 180 -16.05 -3.62 20.36
N ASP A 181 -16.49 -3.02 21.47
CA ASP A 181 -15.77 -1.90 22.08
C ASP A 181 -14.52 -2.44 22.79
N THR A 182 -13.37 -2.17 22.24
CA THR A 182 -12.07 -2.61 22.77
C THR A 182 -11.33 -1.52 23.57
N GLY A 183 -12.02 -0.42 23.88
CA GLY A 183 -11.44 0.68 24.64
C GLY A 183 -10.59 1.63 23.82
N LYS A 184 -9.72 2.39 24.49
CA LYS A 184 -8.84 3.43 23.90
C LYS A 184 -7.42 2.91 23.69
N ILE A 185 -6.66 3.60 22.86
CA ILE A 185 -5.19 3.43 22.79
C ILE A 185 -4.61 4.01 24.12
N PRO A 186 -3.70 3.29 24.80
CA PRO A 186 -3.05 3.83 25.98
C PRO A 186 -2.37 5.16 25.68
N PRO A 187 -2.50 6.18 26.54
CA PRO A 187 -1.81 7.44 26.35
C PRO A 187 -0.29 7.20 26.46
N THR A 188 0.41 7.51 25.39
CA THR A 188 1.87 7.45 25.35
C THR A 188 2.41 8.85 25.08
N THR A 189 3.52 9.22 25.74
CA THR A 189 4.11 10.53 25.55
C THR A 189 4.67 10.66 24.14
N PHE A 190 4.13 11.61 23.37
CA PHE A 190 4.51 11.85 21.98
C PHE A 190 6.04 11.90 21.77
N LYS A 191 6.77 12.63 22.64
CA LYS A 191 8.23 12.75 22.57
C LYS A 191 8.97 11.41 22.65
N THR A 192 8.48 10.48 23.47
CA THR A 192 9.12 9.17 23.68
C THR A 192 8.96 8.29 22.45
N GLN A 193 7.80 8.36 21.79
CA GLN A 193 7.51 7.56 20.60
C GLN A 193 8.34 7.93 19.37
N PHE A 194 8.81 9.19 19.26
CA PHE A 194 9.66 9.66 18.16
C PHE A 194 11.17 9.56 18.47
N LYS A 195 11.55 9.10 19.66
CA LYS A 195 12.97 9.04 20.08
C LYS A 195 13.83 8.17 19.14
N PHE A 196 13.26 7.11 18.57
CA PHE A 196 13.96 6.20 17.66
C PHE A 196 14.44 6.90 16.36
N LEU A 197 13.73 7.94 15.90
CA LEU A 197 14.14 8.73 14.72
C LEU A 197 15.40 9.57 14.92
N LYS A 198 15.95 9.62 16.14
CA LYS A 198 17.26 10.24 16.40
C LYS A 198 18.43 9.38 15.95
N THR A 199 18.19 8.12 15.60
CA THR A 199 19.23 7.18 15.11
C THR A 199 19.13 6.99 13.60
N VAL A 200 20.21 6.54 12.96
CA VAL A 200 20.29 6.39 11.50
C VAL A 200 19.49 5.16 10.98
N ALA A 201 19.47 4.08 11.74
CA ALA A 201 18.90 2.80 11.31
C ALA A 201 17.42 2.91 10.81
N PRO A 202 16.48 3.53 11.54
CA PRO A 202 15.10 3.67 11.06
C PRO A 202 15.00 4.49 9.77
N TRP A 203 15.82 5.54 9.61
CA TRP A 203 15.82 6.34 8.38
C TRP A 203 16.25 5.52 7.17
N LEU A 204 17.22 4.62 7.31
CA LEU A 204 17.61 3.74 6.21
C LEU A 204 16.50 2.78 5.81
N VAL A 205 15.72 2.26 6.76
CA VAL A 205 14.53 1.44 6.46
C VAL A 205 13.44 2.27 5.78
N LEU A 206 13.15 3.47 6.30
CA LEU A 206 12.14 4.37 5.74
C LEU A 206 12.52 4.84 4.33
N LEU A 207 13.78 5.22 4.10
CA LEU A 207 14.27 5.65 2.78
C LEU A 207 14.34 4.48 1.79
N ALA A 208 14.70 3.27 2.24
CA ALA A 208 14.63 2.08 1.41
C ALA A 208 13.18 1.81 0.96
N THR A 209 12.22 1.97 1.86
CA THR A 209 10.79 1.86 1.55
C THR A 209 10.37 2.96 0.59
N PHE A 210 10.67 4.21 0.89
CA PHE A 210 10.29 5.37 0.08
C PHE A 210 10.81 5.26 -1.37
N PHE A 211 12.10 5.05 -1.54
CA PHE A 211 12.71 4.99 -2.87
C PHE A 211 12.44 3.66 -3.59
N GLY A 212 12.59 2.53 -2.89
CA GLY A 212 12.46 1.22 -3.50
C GLY A 212 11.02 0.91 -3.93
N ASN A 213 10.06 1.15 -3.04
CA ASN A 213 8.64 0.95 -3.38
C ASN A 213 8.17 2.01 -4.38
N GLY A 214 8.60 3.28 -4.22
CA GLY A 214 8.31 4.36 -5.17
C GLY A 214 8.79 4.05 -6.58
N GLY A 215 9.97 3.44 -6.72
CA GLY A 215 10.49 3.00 -8.01
C GLY A 215 9.59 1.96 -8.68
N MET A 216 9.19 0.92 -7.96
CA MET A 216 8.26 -0.11 -8.48
C MET A 216 6.88 0.46 -8.78
N PHE A 217 6.40 1.37 -7.92
CA PHE A 217 5.11 2.02 -8.10
C PHE A 217 5.10 2.99 -9.29
N CYS A 218 6.25 3.53 -9.69
CA CYS A 218 6.41 4.31 -10.92
C CYS A 218 5.87 3.53 -12.13
N VAL A 219 6.26 2.26 -12.28
CA VAL A 219 5.78 1.39 -13.37
C VAL A 219 4.33 0.95 -13.17
N LEU A 220 3.98 0.49 -11.95
CA LEU A 220 2.65 -0.06 -11.69
C LEU A 220 1.55 0.99 -11.78
N SER A 221 1.82 2.26 -11.45
CA SER A 221 0.86 3.35 -11.62
C SER A 221 0.42 3.52 -13.07
N TYR A 222 1.31 3.25 -14.00
CA TYR A 222 1.07 3.37 -15.44
C TYR A 222 1.07 2.03 -16.16
N VAL A 223 0.85 0.92 -15.44
CA VAL A 223 0.91 -0.42 -16.03
C VAL A 223 -0.07 -0.60 -17.19
N SER A 224 -1.29 -0.04 -17.09
CA SER A 224 -2.28 -0.11 -18.17
C SER A 224 -1.78 0.61 -19.44
N PRO A 225 -1.42 1.90 -19.44
CA PRO A 225 -0.87 2.55 -20.64
C PRO A 225 0.48 1.97 -21.08
N MET A 226 1.33 1.50 -20.18
CA MET A 226 2.57 0.82 -20.58
C MET A 226 2.29 -0.46 -21.36
N LEU A 227 1.39 -1.32 -20.92
CA LEU A 227 1.07 -2.54 -21.61
C LEU A 227 0.34 -2.29 -22.94
N THR A 228 -0.51 -1.27 -23.02
CA THR A 228 -1.32 -0.99 -24.21
C THR A 228 -0.59 -0.14 -25.25
N GLN A 229 0.18 0.88 -24.84
CA GLN A 229 0.84 1.83 -25.74
C GLN A 229 2.30 1.44 -26.03
N PHE A 230 3.03 0.89 -25.07
CA PHE A 230 4.40 0.43 -25.24
C PHE A 230 4.45 -1.03 -25.69
N GLY A 231 3.59 -1.90 -25.09
CA GLY A 231 3.52 -3.33 -25.37
C GLY A 231 2.48 -3.74 -26.41
N SER A 232 1.65 -2.83 -26.95
CA SER A 232 0.59 -3.10 -27.94
C SER A 232 -0.48 -4.12 -27.47
N LEU A 233 -0.66 -4.30 -26.15
CA LEU A 233 -1.70 -5.17 -25.60
C LEU A 233 -3.09 -4.54 -25.85
N PRO A 234 -4.08 -5.28 -26.38
CA PRO A 234 -5.43 -4.76 -26.48
C PRO A 234 -6.01 -4.40 -25.09
N LEU A 235 -6.68 -3.26 -24.99
CA LEU A 235 -7.18 -2.72 -23.72
C LEU A 235 -8.13 -3.69 -22.98
N SER A 236 -8.87 -4.52 -23.73
CA SER A 236 -9.75 -5.58 -23.19
C SER A 236 -9.02 -6.64 -22.36
N TYR A 237 -7.72 -6.87 -22.61
CA TYR A 237 -6.93 -7.86 -21.85
C TYR A 237 -6.30 -7.30 -20.58
N VAL A 238 -6.31 -5.98 -20.36
CA VAL A 238 -5.70 -5.35 -19.18
C VAL A 238 -6.29 -5.90 -17.88
N SER A 239 -7.60 -6.13 -17.84
CA SER A 239 -8.26 -6.73 -16.65
C SER A 239 -7.69 -8.12 -16.32
N ALA A 240 -7.47 -8.98 -17.33
CA ALA A 240 -6.87 -10.30 -17.12
C ALA A 240 -5.42 -10.20 -16.61
N VAL A 241 -4.64 -9.23 -17.13
CA VAL A 241 -3.28 -8.98 -16.63
C VAL A 241 -3.31 -8.49 -15.19
N MET A 242 -4.30 -7.68 -14.80
CA MET A 242 -4.44 -7.25 -13.39
C MET A 242 -4.69 -8.44 -12.44
N VAL A 243 -5.36 -9.52 -12.90
CA VAL A 243 -5.45 -10.77 -12.10
C VAL A 243 -4.05 -11.35 -11.87
N GLY A 244 -3.25 -11.45 -12.94
CA GLY A 244 -1.87 -11.96 -12.87
C GLY A 244 -1.00 -11.14 -11.91
N ILE A 245 -1.08 -9.81 -12.00
CA ILE A 245 -0.37 -8.89 -11.10
C ILE A 245 -0.87 -9.08 -9.64
N GLY A 246 -2.18 -9.14 -9.41
CA GLY A 246 -2.75 -9.36 -8.08
C GLY A 246 -2.31 -10.69 -7.48
N LEU A 247 -2.33 -11.79 -8.24
CA LEU A 247 -1.82 -13.08 -7.80
C LEU A 247 -0.33 -13.03 -7.48
N SER A 248 0.47 -12.38 -8.32
CA SER A 248 1.91 -12.24 -8.10
C SER A 248 2.23 -11.44 -6.82
N MET A 249 1.44 -10.41 -6.49
CA MET A 249 1.53 -9.67 -5.22
C MET A 249 1.29 -10.58 -4.02
N VAL A 250 0.29 -11.47 -4.08
CA VAL A 250 0.03 -12.47 -3.03
C VAL A 250 1.21 -13.40 -2.86
N PHE A 251 1.70 -14.00 -3.95
CA PHE A 251 2.86 -14.89 -3.90
C PHE A 251 4.10 -14.17 -3.38
N GLY A 252 4.35 -12.92 -3.79
CA GLY A 252 5.44 -12.11 -3.29
C GLY A 252 5.41 -11.96 -1.77
N ASN A 253 4.26 -11.60 -1.21
CA ASN A 253 4.08 -11.45 0.23
C ASN A 253 4.30 -12.78 0.98
N LEU A 254 3.74 -13.89 0.49
CA LEU A 254 3.90 -15.22 1.10
C LEU A 254 5.35 -15.71 1.05
N ILE A 255 6.00 -15.59 -0.10
CA ILE A 255 7.39 -16.01 -0.29
C ILE A 255 8.31 -15.20 0.62
N SER A 256 8.13 -13.88 0.67
CA SER A 256 8.98 -13.00 1.49
C SER A 256 8.80 -13.23 2.98
N GLY A 257 7.57 -13.49 3.44
CA GLY A 257 7.29 -13.85 4.83
C GLY A 257 8.07 -15.11 5.23
N HIS A 258 7.96 -16.18 4.44
CA HIS A 258 8.69 -17.44 4.69
C HIS A 258 10.22 -17.26 4.61
N LEU A 259 10.71 -16.43 3.68
CA LEU A 259 12.14 -16.14 3.59
C LEU A 259 12.63 -15.31 4.78
N ALA A 260 11.81 -14.39 5.30
CA ALA A 260 12.16 -13.56 6.45
C ALA A 260 12.26 -14.36 7.75
N ASP A 261 11.54 -15.49 7.86
CA ASP A 261 11.67 -16.42 8.99
C ASP A 261 13.01 -17.18 8.96
N LYS A 262 13.57 -17.44 7.77
CA LYS A 262 14.84 -18.17 7.58
C LYS A 262 16.04 -17.24 7.46
N LEU A 263 15.85 -16.10 6.85
CA LEU A 263 16.86 -15.06 6.61
C LEU A 263 16.51 -13.83 7.46
N ARG A 264 17.42 -12.88 7.53
CA ARG A 264 17.15 -11.60 8.16
C ARG A 264 16.26 -10.73 7.28
N SER A 265 15.31 -10.03 7.89
CA SER A 265 14.32 -9.19 7.17
C SER A 265 14.97 -8.13 6.27
N GLY A 266 16.03 -7.47 6.74
CA GLY A 266 16.79 -6.49 5.94
C GLY A 266 17.42 -7.10 4.69
N LYS A 267 17.92 -8.33 4.79
CA LYS A 267 18.47 -9.08 3.65
C LYS A 267 17.39 -9.45 2.64
N VAL A 268 16.21 -9.84 3.11
CA VAL A 268 15.09 -10.24 2.25
C VAL A 268 14.58 -9.05 1.44
N PHE A 269 14.25 -7.92 2.08
CA PHE A 269 13.74 -6.78 1.31
C PHE A 269 14.80 -6.15 0.40
N MET A 270 16.08 -6.23 0.76
CA MET A 270 17.17 -5.81 -0.13
C MET A 270 17.19 -6.64 -1.43
N TYR A 271 17.07 -7.97 -1.33
CA TYR A 271 17.06 -8.83 -2.52
C TYR A 271 15.84 -8.58 -3.42
N PHE A 272 14.66 -8.37 -2.84
CA PHE A 272 13.48 -8.05 -3.64
C PHE A 272 13.55 -6.64 -4.26
N HIS A 273 14.21 -5.66 -3.61
CA HIS A 273 14.50 -4.38 -4.25
C HIS A 273 15.47 -4.54 -5.42
N ILE A 274 16.54 -5.33 -5.28
CA ILE A 274 17.48 -5.63 -6.39
C ILE A 274 16.72 -6.30 -7.54
N MET A 275 15.91 -7.32 -7.25
CA MET A 275 15.09 -8.00 -8.25
C MET A 275 14.13 -7.02 -8.94
N GLY A 276 13.49 -6.12 -8.20
CA GLY A 276 12.63 -5.08 -8.74
C GLY A 276 13.38 -4.13 -9.69
N VAL A 277 14.58 -3.67 -9.31
CA VAL A 277 15.43 -2.82 -10.17
C VAL A 277 15.80 -3.56 -11.47
N VAL A 278 16.28 -4.80 -11.38
CA VAL A 278 16.60 -5.61 -12.56
C VAL A 278 15.38 -5.78 -13.46
N THR A 279 14.23 -6.09 -12.87
CA THR A 279 12.97 -6.26 -13.62
C THR A 279 12.54 -4.97 -14.32
N MET A 280 12.70 -3.80 -13.68
CA MET A 280 12.42 -2.51 -14.29
C MET A 280 13.38 -2.17 -15.43
N ILE A 281 14.67 -2.50 -15.32
CA ILE A 281 15.64 -2.34 -16.41
C ILE A 281 15.25 -3.24 -17.59
N LEU A 282 14.87 -4.50 -17.34
CA LEU A 282 14.37 -5.40 -18.38
C LEU A 282 13.06 -4.89 -19.00
N MET A 283 12.16 -4.32 -18.20
CA MET A 283 10.92 -3.71 -18.70
C MET A 283 11.21 -2.55 -19.66
N ALA A 284 12.20 -1.73 -19.37
CA ALA A 284 12.62 -0.66 -20.28
C ALA A 284 13.23 -1.19 -21.57
N ALA A 285 14.02 -2.26 -21.51
CA ALA A 285 14.77 -2.81 -22.63
C ALA A 285 13.92 -3.66 -23.58
N ILE A 286 13.02 -4.50 -23.04
CA ILE A 286 12.29 -5.52 -23.80
C ILE A 286 10.79 -5.60 -23.47
N GLY A 287 10.28 -4.71 -22.60
CA GLY A 287 8.87 -4.70 -22.17
C GLY A 287 7.87 -4.35 -23.28
N PHE A 288 8.35 -3.80 -24.41
CA PHE A 288 7.54 -3.60 -25.62
C PHE A 288 7.11 -4.92 -26.30
N ILE A 289 7.78 -6.04 -26.01
CA ILE A 289 7.35 -7.37 -26.43
C ILE A 289 6.22 -7.79 -25.46
N THR A 290 4.97 -7.74 -25.93
CA THR A 290 3.78 -7.86 -25.10
C THR A 290 3.79 -9.00 -24.07
N PRO A 291 4.08 -10.28 -24.42
CA PRO A 291 4.11 -11.36 -23.42
C PRO A 291 5.17 -11.13 -22.33
N ILE A 292 6.34 -10.59 -22.72
CA ILE A 292 7.44 -10.31 -21.80
C ILE A 292 7.03 -9.15 -20.88
N GLY A 293 6.47 -8.07 -21.44
CA GLY A 293 5.98 -6.93 -20.66
C GLY A 293 4.97 -7.33 -19.59
N VAL A 294 4.06 -8.25 -19.91
CA VAL A 294 3.08 -8.80 -18.94
C VAL A 294 3.79 -9.55 -17.81
N VAL A 295 4.73 -10.43 -18.12
CA VAL A 295 5.50 -11.19 -17.12
C VAL A 295 6.30 -10.22 -16.22
N LEU A 296 6.96 -9.23 -16.82
CA LEU A 296 7.74 -8.24 -16.07
C LEU A 296 6.86 -7.37 -15.17
N ALA A 297 5.65 -6.98 -15.61
CA ALA A 297 4.68 -6.27 -14.78
C ALA A 297 4.26 -7.12 -13.57
N CYS A 298 4.00 -8.42 -13.76
CA CYS A 298 3.72 -9.36 -12.68
C CYS A 298 4.89 -9.47 -11.69
N LEU A 299 6.13 -9.55 -12.18
CA LEU A 299 7.32 -9.61 -11.35
C LEU A 299 7.54 -8.32 -10.55
N ILE A 300 7.26 -7.14 -11.12
CA ILE A 300 7.32 -5.87 -10.38
C ILE A 300 6.27 -5.87 -9.26
N GLY A 301 5.03 -6.34 -9.54
CA GLY A 301 3.98 -6.49 -8.53
C GLY A 301 4.37 -7.44 -7.41
N LEU A 302 4.98 -8.58 -7.75
CA LEU A 302 5.53 -9.55 -6.79
C LEU A 302 6.57 -8.86 -5.88
N CYS A 303 7.54 -8.15 -6.45
CA CYS A 303 8.59 -7.47 -5.68
C CYS A 303 8.02 -6.40 -4.75
N LEU A 304 7.05 -5.59 -5.22
CA LEU A 304 6.43 -4.53 -4.43
C LEU A 304 5.80 -5.07 -3.14
N PHE A 305 5.09 -6.19 -3.21
CA PHE A 305 4.46 -6.79 -2.04
C PHE A 305 5.41 -7.67 -1.23
N ALA A 306 6.44 -8.25 -1.85
CA ALA A 306 7.44 -9.03 -1.16
C ALA A 306 8.29 -8.20 -0.17
N VAL A 307 8.47 -6.91 -0.41
CA VAL A 307 9.25 -6.06 0.52
C VAL A 307 8.44 -5.61 1.73
N GLY A 308 7.11 -5.59 1.67
CA GLY A 308 6.24 -4.99 2.68
C GLY A 308 6.42 -5.59 4.09
N THR A 309 6.24 -6.91 4.23
CA THR A 309 6.38 -7.59 5.52
C THR A 309 7.79 -7.48 6.11
N PRO A 310 8.89 -7.74 5.36
CA PRO A 310 10.24 -7.56 5.89
C PRO A 310 10.57 -6.11 6.28
N GLN A 311 10.08 -5.11 5.56
CA GLN A 311 10.24 -3.70 5.91
C GLN A 311 9.50 -3.37 7.21
N GLN A 312 8.27 -3.86 7.37
CA GLN A 312 7.47 -3.68 8.58
C GLN A 312 8.17 -4.29 9.81
N VAL A 313 8.74 -5.49 9.68
CA VAL A 313 9.51 -6.14 10.76
C VAL A 313 10.79 -5.35 11.05
N SER A 314 11.50 -4.88 10.03
CA SER A 314 12.74 -4.13 10.22
C SER A 314 12.52 -2.78 10.91
N ILE A 315 11.43 -2.06 10.59
CA ILE A 315 11.14 -0.81 11.30
C ILE A 315 10.81 -1.06 12.77
N LEU A 316 10.10 -2.15 13.10
CA LEU A 316 9.80 -2.51 14.48
C LEU A 316 11.08 -2.80 15.29
N HIS A 317 12.07 -3.45 14.68
CA HIS A 317 13.37 -3.69 15.32
C HIS A 317 14.16 -2.40 15.61
N THR A 318 13.90 -1.33 14.83
CA THR A 318 14.57 -0.03 15.03
C THR A 318 13.76 0.94 15.89
N ALA A 319 12.43 0.78 15.94
CA ALA A 319 11.49 1.70 16.61
C ALA A 319 11.33 1.37 18.12
N ILE A 320 12.44 1.25 18.80
CA ILE A 320 12.49 0.95 20.23
C ILE A 320 11.82 2.07 21.04
N GLY A 321 10.83 1.68 21.86
CA GLY A 321 10.02 2.62 22.66
C GLY A 321 8.89 3.32 21.88
N GLY A 322 8.77 3.08 20.56
CA GLY A 322 7.72 3.66 19.72
C GLY A 322 7.25 2.75 18.58
N PRO A 323 6.91 1.47 18.82
CA PRO A 323 6.58 0.53 17.74
C PRO A 323 5.33 0.94 16.95
N LEU A 324 4.36 1.59 17.59
CA LEU A 324 3.15 2.08 16.92
C LEU A 324 3.47 3.18 15.91
N ILE A 325 4.29 4.15 16.32
CA ILE A 325 4.74 5.22 15.41
C ILE A 325 5.68 4.68 14.34
N GLY A 326 6.56 3.72 14.67
CA GLY A 326 7.38 3.03 13.67
C GLY A 326 6.54 2.41 12.56
N SER A 327 5.49 1.67 12.94
CA SER A 327 4.52 1.08 11.99
C SER A 327 3.77 2.13 11.17
N ALA A 328 3.40 3.26 11.76
CA ALA A 328 2.76 4.35 11.03
C ALA A 328 3.75 5.03 10.05
N MET A 329 5.00 5.24 10.47
CA MET A 329 6.03 5.86 9.63
C MET A 329 6.40 5.02 8.40
N ILE A 330 6.34 3.67 8.50
CA ILE A 330 6.56 2.81 7.32
C ILE A 330 5.44 3.00 6.30
N GLN A 331 4.18 3.17 6.74
CA GLN A 331 3.06 3.47 5.86
C GLN A 331 3.19 4.85 5.22
N VAL A 332 3.67 5.84 5.98
CA VAL A 332 3.99 7.18 5.44
C VAL A 332 5.06 7.06 4.36
N ALA A 333 6.16 6.35 4.62
CA ALA A 333 7.25 6.17 3.66
C ALA A 333 6.79 5.43 2.39
N PHE A 334 6.00 4.36 2.55
CA PHE A 334 5.40 3.61 1.45
C PHE A 334 4.55 4.51 0.56
N ASN A 335 3.61 5.25 1.15
CA ASN A 335 2.68 6.07 0.38
C ASN A 335 3.32 7.34 -0.17
N PHE A 336 4.34 7.89 0.51
CA PHE A 336 5.14 8.98 -0.06
C PHE A 336 5.93 8.49 -1.28
N GLY A 337 6.46 7.26 -1.22
CA GLY A 337 7.06 6.60 -2.39
C GLY A 337 6.05 6.41 -3.52
N ASN A 338 4.85 5.92 -3.22
CA ASN A 338 3.78 5.73 -4.21
C ASN A 338 3.39 7.05 -4.88
N MET A 339 3.24 8.13 -4.08
CA MET A 339 2.96 9.48 -4.60
C MET A 339 4.05 9.95 -5.55
N LEU A 340 5.33 9.86 -5.12
CA LEU A 340 6.46 10.28 -5.93
C LEU A 340 6.61 9.40 -7.17
N GLY A 341 6.44 8.09 -7.04
CA GLY A 341 6.50 7.14 -8.15
C GLY A 341 5.43 7.44 -9.21
N ALA A 342 4.20 7.73 -8.79
CA ALA A 342 3.14 8.11 -9.73
C ALA A 342 3.41 9.45 -10.43
N LEU A 343 3.99 10.44 -9.72
CA LEU A 343 4.38 11.71 -10.33
C LEU A 343 5.51 11.53 -11.35
N ILE A 344 6.59 10.85 -10.97
CA ILE A 344 7.76 10.63 -11.83
C ILE A 344 7.40 9.72 -13.02
N GLY A 345 6.58 8.70 -12.81
CA GLY A 345 6.10 7.81 -13.87
C GLY A 345 5.27 8.51 -14.95
N GLY A 346 4.66 9.67 -14.62
CA GLY A 346 3.97 10.51 -15.58
C GLY A 346 4.85 11.35 -16.48
N VAL A 347 6.12 11.59 -16.09
CA VAL A 347 7.04 12.47 -16.83
C VAL A 347 7.24 12.04 -18.29
N PRO A 348 7.46 10.75 -18.64
CA PRO A 348 7.59 10.33 -20.03
C PRO A 348 6.36 10.66 -20.89
N PHE A 349 5.16 10.55 -20.33
CA PHE A 349 3.93 10.90 -21.05
C PHE A 349 3.80 12.42 -21.27
N THR A 350 4.25 13.23 -20.30
CA THR A 350 4.21 14.71 -20.40
C THR A 350 5.14 15.24 -21.47
N PHE A 351 6.33 14.66 -21.60
CA PHE A 351 7.39 15.11 -22.52
C PHE A 351 7.47 14.26 -23.79
N ASN A 352 6.48 13.39 -24.05
CA ASN A 352 6.46 12.48 -25.22
C ASN A 352 7.77 11.67 -25.37
N LEU A 353 8.33 11.20 -24.25
CA LEU A 353 9.50 10.35 -24.25
C LEU A 353 9.11 8.91 -24.56
N ASN A 354 10.09 8.07 -24.90
CA ASN A 354 9.88 6.63 -24.97
C ASN A 354 9.31 6.09 -23.66
N LEU A 355 8.22 5.32 -23.70
CA LEU A 355 7.54 4.84 -22.49
C LEU A 355 8.38 3.87 -21.65
N GLY A 356 9.42 3.25 -22.22
CA GLY A 356 10.43 2.53 -21.44
C GLY A 356 11.11 3.40 -20.38
N MET A 357 11.12 4.74 -20.56
CA MET A 357 11.67 5.69 -19.58
C MET A 357 10.90 5.68 -18.26
N VAL A 358 9.62 5.29 -18.24
CA VAL A 358 8.86 5.07 -16.99
C VAL A 358 9.61 4.07 -16.09
N ALA A 359 10.03 2.96 -16.69
CA ALA A 359 10.76 1.92 -15.97
C ALA A 359 12.20 2.32 -15.63
N ILE A 360 12.87 3.12 -16.46
CA ILE A 360 14.21 3.67 -16.16
C ILE A 360 14.13 4.60 -14.94
N PHE A 361 13.17 5.53 -14.90
CA PHE A 361 13.00 6.42 -13.76
C PHE A 361 12.65 5.63 -12.48
N GLY A 362 11.81 4.60 -12.61
CA GLY A 362 11.54 3.66 -11.52
C GLY A 362 12.80 2.94 -11.03
N ALA A 363 13.65 2.47 -11.96
CA ALA A 363 14.91 1.79 -11.63
C ALA A 363 15.90 2.72 -10.92
N LEU A 364 16.01 3.98 -11.35
CA LEU A 364 16.87 4.97 -10.70
C LEU A 364 16.45 5.23 -9.25
N LEU A 365 15.14 5.39 -8.99
CA LEU A 365 14.62 5.45 -7.61
C LEU A 365 14.91 4.15 -6.86
N GLY A 366 14.65 3.00 -7.48
CA GLY A 366 14.88 1.69 -6.89
C GLY A 366 16.32 1.46 -6.47
N ILE A 367 17.31 1.95 -7.24
CA ILE A 367 18.74 1.88 -6.89
C ILE A 367 19.02 2.61 -5.58
N LEU A 368 18.44 3.80 -5.36
CA LEU A 368 18.57 4.51 -4.08
C LEU A 368 17.97 3.68 -2.93
N GLY A 369 16.84 3.02 -3.17
CA GLY A 369 16.23 2.08 -2.23
C GLY A 369 17.14 0.91 -1.89
N VAL A 370 17.79 0.31 -2.90
CA VAL A 370 18.77 -0.79 -2.73
C VAL A 370 19.97 -0.32 -1.90
N VAL A 371 20.51 0.88 -2.17
CA VAL A 371 21.64 1.44 -1.39
C VAL A 371 21.27 1.59 0.09
N CYS A 372 20.10 2.17 0.39
CA CYS A 372 19.61 2.30 1.76
C CYS A 372 19.41 0.94 2.44
N ALA A 373 18.82 -0.02 1.73
CA ALA A 373 18.60 -1.39 2.20
C ALA A 373 19.92 -2.11 2.51
N TYR A 374 20.91 -1.98 1.63
CA TYR A 374 22.24 -2.55 1.81
C TYR A 374 22.96 -1.95 3.02
N LEU A 375 22.93 -0.62 3.17
CA LEU A 375 23.55 0.05 4.31
C LEU A 375 22.89 -0.36 5.64
N TYR A 376 21.57 -0.46 5.68
CA TYR A 376 20.84 -0.97 6.84
C TYR A 376 21.26 -2.40 7.19
N GLN A 377 21.17 -3.30 6.20
CA GLN A 377 21.47 -4.72 6.37
C GLN A 377 22.91 -4.97 6.85
N LYS A 378 23.88 -4.25 6.25
CA LYS A 378 25.30 -4.45 6.54
C LYS A 378 25.74 -3.88 7.89
N LYS A 379 25.24 -2.67 8.24
CA LYS A 379 25.78 -1.90 9.37
C LYS A 379 24.90 -1.94 10.64
N TYR A 380 23.59 -2.11 10.50
CA TYR A 380 22.67 -1.85 11.60
C TYR A 380 21.76 -3.02 11.98
N GLU A 381 21.38 -3.88 11.03
CA GLU A 381 20.34 -4.91 11.24
C GLU A 381 20.63 -5.82 12.43
N LEU A 382 21.82 -6.41 12.52
CA LEU A 382 22.17 -7.34 13.60
C LEU A 382 22.03 -6.66 14.97
N LYS A 383 22.61 -5.47 15.13
CA LYS A 383 22.56 -4.72 16.40
C LYS A 383 21.12 -4.38 16.78
N CYS A 384 20.29 -3.96 15.82
CA CYS A 384 18.88 -3.62 16.09
C CYS A 384 18.08 -4.86 16.53
N VAL A 385 18.29 -6.01 15.88
CA VAL A 385 17.64 -7.28 16.26
C VAL A 385 18.03 -7.74 17.65
N GLU A 386 19.32 -7.64 18.02
CA GLU A 386 19.81 -8.01 19.36
C GLU A 386 19.18 -7.13 20.45
N ILE A 387 19.20 -5.80 20.26
CA ILE A 387 18.60 -4.87 21.24
C ILE A 387 17.10 -5.14 21.38
N TYR A 388 16.40 -5.36 20.27
CA TYR A 388 14.96 -5.67 20.29
C TYR A 388 14.67 -6.95 21.07
N LYS A 389 15.45 -8.04 20.86
CA LYS A 389 15.29 -9.30 21.59
C LYS A 389 15.53 -9.12 23.09
N GLN A 390 16.56 -8.38 23.47
CA GLN A 390 16.86 -8.12 24.90
C GLN A 390 15.70 -7.40 25.60
N GLN A 391 15.07 -6.42 24.93
CA GLN A 391 13.90 -5.72 25.48
C GLN A 391 12.68 -6.64 25.63
N GLN A 392 12.43 -7.54 24.67
CA GLN A 392 11.32 -8.48 24.76
C GLN A 392 11.50 -9.42 25.98
N LEU A 393 12.72 -9.89 26.25
CA LEU A 393 13.04 -10.73 27.40
C LEU A 393 12.81 -9.98 28.74
N GLN A 394 13.22 -8.70 28.82
CA GLN A 394 12.99 -7.88 30.01
C GLN A 394 11.50 -7.60 30.28
N THR A 395 10.70 -7.45 29.21
CA THR A 395 9.25 -7.21 29.34
C THR A 395 8.48 -8.48 29.71
N SER A 396 9.00 -9.66 29.39
CA SER A 396 8.38 -10.95 29.75
C SER A 396 8.78 -11.44 31.14
N SER A 397 9.80 -10.86 31.78
CA SER A 397 10.27 -11.20 33.12
C SER A 397 9.70 -10.30 34.23
N ASN A 398 9.00 -9.24 33.85
CA ASN A 398 8.22 -8.34 34.73
C ASN A 398 6.71 -8.62 34.56
#